data_914a5d36d4ff59b7fb40231700d4956e
#
_entry.id   914a5d36d4ff59b7fb40231700d4956e
#
_cell.length_a   1.000
_cell.length_b   1.000
_cell.length_c   1.000
_cell.angle_alpha   90.00
_cell.angle_beta   90.00
_cell.angle_gamma   90.00
#
_symmetry.space_group_name_H-M   'P 1'
#
loop_
_entity.id
_entity.type
_entity.pdbx_description
1 polymer ?
#
loop_
_entity_poly.entity_id
_entity_poly.type
_entity_poly.pdbx_seq_one_letter_code
_entity_poly.pdbx_strand_id
1 'polypeptide(L)'
;VDKTSHPLATTAAPITAFSQQAPAWRLLHLGTGRPTIGEAGCLISAIASALVDLGVDTDPGRLNAWLTGNHGFWNDNLLIWKAVEGLGVELTDIIRCESTPAPLPTITTALATGRAVLVKLDWRPGGALNQHWVRMTQCDPQPANCQVMDPWQARGQELISLERYALPGWGTAQVIFGIAIYARATRAPVSGGKPQIDRD
;
A
#
# COMPACT_ATOMS: atom_id res chain seq x y z
N VAL A 1 30.59 -35.63 13.29
CA VAL A 1 29.65 -35.49 12.19
C VAL A 1 28.69 -34.40 12.59
N ASP A 2 28.99 -33.19 12.14
CA ASP A 2 28.26 -31.96 12.47
C ASP A 2 27.11 -31.80 11.47
N LYS A 3 25.85 -31.91 11.96
CA LYS A 3 24.66 -31.65 11.17
C LYS A 3 24.32 -30.18 11.32
N THR A 4 24.89 -29.33 10.47
CA THR A 4 24.43 -27.95 10.26
C THR A 4 23.01 -27.97 9.68
N SER A 5 22.04 -27.80 10.57
CA SER A 5 20.65 -27.54 10.19
C SER A 5 20.59 -26.16 9.48
N HIS A 6 20.44 -26.17 8.16
CA HIS A 6 20.06 -24.96 7.42
C HIS A 6 18.64 -24.59 7.87
N PRO A 7 18.39 -23.33 8.27
CA PRO A 7 17.03 -22.88 8.47
C PRO A 7 16.28 -22.96 7.14
N LEU A 8 15.14 -23.64 7.15
CA LEU A 8 14.22 -23.68 6.02
C LEU A 8 13.85 -22.22 5.69
N ALA A 9 14.21 -21.76 4.50
CA ALA A 9 13.74 -20.50 3.98
C ALA A 9 12.21 -20.55 3.95
N THR A 10 11.57 -19.80 4.82
CA THR A 10 10.13 -19.61 4.78
C THR A 10 9.83 -18.89 3.47
N THR A 11 9.32 -19.61 2.49
CA THR A 11 8.82 -18.98 1.25
C THR A 11 7.69 -18.06 1.65
N ALA A 12 7.94 -16.75 1.55
CA ALA A 12 6.90 -15.76 1.75
C ALA A 12 5.70 -16.09 0.83
N ALA A 13 4.49 -16.01 1.37
CA ALA A 13 3.29 -16.23 0.57
C ALA A 13 3.31 -15.31 -0.66
N PRO A 14 2.84 -15.79 -1.83
CA PRO A 14 2.81 -14.97 -3.03
C PRO A 14 1.97 -13.72 -2.77
N ILE A 15 2.54 -12.56 -3.10
CA ILE A 15 1.84 -11.28 -2.93
C ILE A 15 0.87 -11.06 -4.09
N THR A 16 -0.29 -10.50 -3.80
CA THR A 16 -1.23 -10.06 -4.82
C THR A 16 -0.73 -8.77 -5.47
N ALA A 17 -0.50 -8.78 -6.76
CA ALA A 17 -0.04 -7.60 -7.50
C ALA A 17 -1.11 -7.07 -8.44
N PHE A 18 -1.36 -5.76 -8.38
CA PHE A 18 -2.28 -5.07 -9.28
C PHE A 18 -1.58 -3.97 -10.06
N SER A 19 -1.67 -4.04 -11.39
CA SER A 19 -1.26 -2.93 -12.23
C SER A 19 -2.38 -1.87 -12.30
N GLN A 20 -2.04 -0.59 -12.08
CA GLN A 20 -2.97 0.50 -12.34
C GLN A 20 -3.34 0.60 -13.83
N GLN A 21 -2.52 0.01 -14.73
CA GLN A 21 -2.73 -0.01 -16.18
C GLN A 21 -3.60 -1.18 -16.67
N ALA A 22 -4.11 -2.03 -15.76
CA ALA A 22 -4.92 -3.17 -16.16
C ALA A 22 -6.21 -2.73 -16.89
N PRO A 23 -6.57 -3.38 -18.01
CA PRO A 23 -7.74 -2.99 -18.82
C PRO A 23 -9.06 -2.92 -18.04
N ALA A 24 -9.19 -3.72 -16.98
CA ALA A 24 -10.41 -3.81 -16.19
C ALA A 24 -10.77 -2.50 -15.46
N TRP A 25 -9.78 -1.65 -15.11
CA TRP A 25 -10.03 -0.45 -14.32
C TRP A 25 -9.26 0.79 -14.78
N ARG A 26 -8.25 0.69 -15.63
CA ARG A 26 -7.39 1.82 -15.99
C ARG A 26 -8.13 3.06 -16.52
N LEU A 27 -9.31 2.89 -17.12
CA LEU A 27 -10.12 3.97 -17.68
C LEU A 27 -11.20 4.47 -16.72
N LEU A 28 -11.35 3.85 -15.54
CA LEU A 28 -12.28 4.34 -14.52
C LEU A 28 -11.72 5.61 -13.88
N HIS A 29 -12.60 6.60 -13.68
CA HIS A 29 -12.23 7.82 -12.95
C HIS A 29 -11.87 7.50 -11.50
N LEU A 30 -10.84 8.15 -10.99
CA LEU A 30 -10.39 8.03 -9.61
C LEU A 30 -11.29 8.90 -8.72
N GLY A 31 -12.10 8.25 -7.88
CA GLY A 31 -13.15 8.96 -7.14
C GLY A 31 -14.16 9.60 -8.09
N THR A 32 -14.44 10.88 -7.87
CA THR A 32 -15.26 11.74 -8.75
C THR A 32 -14.39 12.68 -9.59
N GLY A 33 -13.07 12.60 -9.47
CA GLY A 33 -12.12 13.47 -10.15
C GLY A 33 -11.95 13.14 -11.63
N ARG A 34 -11.22 14.02 -12.33
CA ARG A 34 -10.91 13.83 -13.74
C ARG A 34 -9.89 12.74 -14.04
N PRO A 35 -8.81 12.57 -13.22
CA PRO A 35 -7.82 11.56 -13.54
C PRO A 35 -8.42 10.16 -13.43
N THR A 36 -7.92 9.25 -14.27
CA THR A 36 -8.29 7.85 -14.23
C THR A 36 -7.37 7.06 -13.28
N ILE A 37 -7.77 5.82 -12.94
CA ILE A 37 -6.91 4.91 -12.18
C ILE A 37 -5.60 4.67 -12.95
N GLY A 38 -5.65 4.53 -14.27
CA GLY A 38 -4.45 4.38 -15.11
C GLY A 38 -3.48 5.56 -15.00
N GLU A 39 -3.98 6.79 -14.84
CA GLU A 39 -3.16 8.00 -14.76
C GLU A 39 -2.62 8.27 -13.35
N ALA A 40 -3.45 8.09 -12.31
CA ALA A 40 -3.13 8.52 -10.95
C ALA A 40 -3.45 7.47 -9.86
N GLY A 41 -3.77 6.23 -10.22
CA GLY A 41 -4.26 5.20 -9.30
C GLY A 41 -3.17 4.35 -8.63
N CYS A 42 -1.91 4.78 -8.58
CA CYS A 42 -0.85 4.01 -7.92
C CYS A 42 -1.20 3.68 -6.47
N LEU A 43 -1.69 4.66 -5.69
CA LEU A 43 -2.06 4.45 -4.30
C LEU A 43 -3.22 3.46 -4.15
N ILE A 44 -4.29 3.61 -4.94
CA ILE A 44 -5.45 2.70 -4.89
C ILE A 44 -5.06 1.28 -5.26
N SER A 45 -4.19 1.09 -6.26
CA SER A 45 -3.71 -0.23 -6.65
C SER A 45 -2.79 -0.87 -5.61
N ALA A 46 -1.93 -0.06 -4.96
CA ALA A 46 -1.09 -0.52 -3.86
C ALA A 46 -1.92 -0.92 -2.62
N ILE A 47 -2.96 -0.13 -2.27
CA ILE A 47 -3.88 -0.45 -1.18
C ILE A 47 -4.69 -1.71 -1.52
N ALA A 48 -5.24 -1.84 -2.72
CA ALA A 48 -6.00 -3.03 -3.10
C ALA A 48 -5.16 -4.30 -2.96
N SER A 49 -3.88 -4.27 -3.39
CA SER A 49 -2.92 -5.35 -3.18
C SER A 49 -2.76 -5.68 -1.68
N ALA A 50 -2.57 -4.65 -0.86
CA ALA A 50 -2.43 -4.80 0.60
C ALA A 50 -3.68 -5.41 1.23
N LEU A 51 -4.87 -4.95 0.84
CA LEU A 51 -6.15 -5.41 1.36
C LEU A 51 -6.42 -6.87 1.05
N VAL A 52 -6.10 -7.35 -0.16
CA VAL A 52 -6.27 -8.76 -0.52
C VAL A 52 -5.44 -9.66 0.40
N ASP A 53 -4.19 -9.31 0.66
CA ASP A 53 -3.33 -10.10 1.54
C ASP A 53 -3.74 -9.97 3.03
N LEU A 54 -4.45 -8.90 3.40
CA LEU A 54 -5.12 -8.75 4.68
C LEU A 54 -6.48 -9.47 4.74
N GLY A 55 -6.90 -10.17 3.67
CA GLY A 55 -8.10 -11.00 3.62
C GLY A 55 -9.37 -10.28 3.14
N VAL A 56 -9.25 -9.10 2.54
CA VAL A 56 -10.37 -8.37 1.93
C VAL A 56 -10.46 -8.73 0.44
N ASP A 57 -11.59 -9.27 -0.01
CA ASP A 57 -11.82 -9.56 -1.43
C ASP A 57 -12.11 -8.27 -2.21
N THR A 58 -11.09 -7.73 -2.89
CA THR A 58 -11.17 -6.49 -3.65
C THR A 58 -10.17 -6.47 -4.81
N ASP A 59 -10.28 -5.44 -5.65
CA ASP A 59 -9.35 -5.04 -6.70
C ASP A 59 -9.34 -3.50 -6.81
N PRO A 60 -8.47 -2.87 -7.62
CA PRO A 60 -8.42 -1.42 -7.72
C PRO A 60 -9.75 -0.76 -8.15
N GLY A 61 -10.49 -1.38 -9.06
CA GLY A 61 -11.79 -0.87 -9.51
C GLY A 61 -12.85 -0.95 -8.42
N ARG A 62 -12.97 -2.10 -7.76
CA ARG A 62 -13.91 -2.33 -6.65
C ARG A 62 -13.59 -1.45 -5.45
N LEU A 63 -12.32 -1.32 -5.09
CA LEU A 63 -11.88 -0.43 -4.01
C LEU A 63 -12.23 1.03 -4.33
N ASN A 64 -11.93 1.50 -5.53
CA ASN A 64 -12.26 2.86 -5.96
C ASN A 64 -13.78 3.11 -5.91
N ALA A 65 -14.59 2.18 -6.41
CA ALA A 65 -16.05 2.30 -6.37
C ALA A 65 -16.58 2.33 -4.93
N TRP A 66 -16.05 1.47 -4.06
CA TRP A 66 -16.43 1.44 -2.65
C TRP A 66 -16.07 2.75 -1.94
N LEU A 67 -14.85 3.24 -2.11
CA LEU A 67 -14.41 4.52 -1.53
C LEU A 67 -15.25 5.69 -2.04
N THR A 68 -15.58 5.73 -3.33
CA THR A 68 -16.44 6.77 -3.91
C THR A 68 -17.82 6.76 -3.28
N GLY A 69 -18.43 5.58 -3.12
CA GLY A 69 -19.75 5.43 -2.51
C GLY A 69 -19.80 5.66 -1.00
N ASN A 70 -18.66 5.61 -0.30
CA ASN A 70 -18.55 5.77 1.15
C ASN A 70 -17.79 7.04 1.57
N HIS A 71 -17.75 8.06 0.72
CA HIS A 71 -17.08 9.34 0.99
C HIS A 71 -15.59 9.17 1.36
N GLY A 72 -14.92 8.19 0.77
CA GLY A 72 -13.52 7.86 1.04
C GLY A 72 -12.51 8.77 0.34
N PHE A 73 -12.99 9.76 -0.41
CA PHE A 73 -12.15 10.77 -1.03
C PHE A 73 -12.48 12.17 -0.51
N TRP A 74 -11.46 12.98 -0.35
CA TRP A 74 -11.54 14.41 -0.16
C TRP A 74 -11.13 15.10 -1.47
N ASN A 75 -11.76 16.23 -1.79
CA ASN A 75 -11.48 16.99 -3.01
C ASN A 75 -11.42 16.11 -4.27
N ASP A 76 -12.51 15.34 -4.48
CA ASP A 76 -12.77 14.45 -5.62
C ASP A 76 -11.93 13.16 -5.71
N ASN A 77 -10.64 13.17 -5.43
CA ASN A 77 -9.77 12.02 -5.64
C ASN A 77 -8.61 11.86 -4.63
N LEU A 78 -8.56 12.69 -3.60
CA LEU A 78 -7.55 12.56 -2.54
C LEU A 78 -8.04 11.56 -1.49
N LEU A 79 -7.37 10.44 -1.34
CA LEU A 79 -7.74 9.39 -0.41
C LEU A 79 -7.80 9.90 1.04
N ILE A 80 -8.91 9.61 1.72
CA ILE A 80 -9.02 9.70 3.17
C ILE A 80 -8.53 8.37 3.75
N TRP A 81 -7.33 8.35 4.30
CA TRP A 81 -6.64 7.12 4.75
C TRP A 81 -7.51 6.24 5.66
N LYS A 82 -8.20 6.84 6.64
CA LYS A 82 -9.08 6.13 7.56
C LYS A 82 -10.34 5.56 6.91
N ALA A 83 -10.75 6.04 5.76
CA ALA A 83 -11.93 5.50 5.08
C ALA A 83 -11.76 4.01 4.75
N VAL A 84 -10.53 3.56 4.50
CA VAL A 84 -10.21 2.15 4.21
C VAL A 84 -10.54 1.22 5.39
N GLU A 85 -10.58 1.74 6.62
CA GLU A 85 -10.92 0.96 7.83
C GLU A 85 -12.32 0.35 7.78
N GLY A 86 -13.24 0.97 7.04
CA GLY A 86 -14.59 0.42 6.81
C GLY A 86 -14.60 -0.93 6.08
N LEU A 87 -13.46 -1.38 5.53
CA LEU A 87 -13.28 -2.69 4.91
C LEU A 87 -12.72 -3.76 5.88
N GLY A 88 -12.69 -3.49 7.19
CA GLY A 88 -12.25 -4.45 8.20
C GLY A 88 -10.74 -4.51 8.40
N VAL A 89 -10.04 -3.46 8.05
CA VAL A 89 -8.63 -3.23 8.37
C VAL A 89 -8.48 -2.02 9.29
N GLU A 90 -7.31 -1.86 9.88
CA GLU A 90 -6.94 -0.75 10.75
C GLU A 90 -5.73 -0.02 10.19
N LEU A 91 -5.80 1.29 10.09
CA LEU A 91 -4.66 2.14 9.79
C LEU A 91 -3.84 2.36 11.05
N THR A 92 -2.71 1.68 11.19
CA THR A 92 -1.88 1.73 12.40
C THR A 92 -0.92 2.91 12.40
N ASP A 93 -0.42 3.31 11.23
CA ASP A 93 0.57 4.38 11.13
C ASP A 93 0.41 5.17 9.83
N ILE A 94 0.63 6.49 9.91
CA ILE A 94 0.95 7.39 8.80
C ILE A 94 2.15 8.23 9.21
N ILE A 95 3.25 8.11 8.46
CA ILE A 95 4.50 8.79 8.75
C ILE A 95 4.93 9.61 7.54
N ARG A 96 5.22 10.89 7.74
CA ARG A 96 5.81 11.75 6.72
C ARG A 96 7.31 11.76 6.86
N CYS A 97 8.03 11.54 5.76
CA CYS A 97 9.47 11.41 5.73
C CYS A 97 10.13 12.41 4.75
N GLU A 98 9.41 13.46 4.32
CA GLU A 98 9.95 14.43 3.37
C GLU A 98 11.13 15.23 3.91
N SER A 99 11.21 15.41 5.23
CA SER A 99 12.27 16.18 5.90
C SER A 99 13.15 15.36 6.84
N THR A 100 12.83 14.07 7.03
CA THR A 100 13.56 13.16 7.92
C THR A 100 13.68 11.79 7.26
N PRO A 101 14.79 11.07 7.48
CA PRO A 101 14.91 9.70 6.98
C PRO A 101 13.80 8.79 7.50
N ALA A 102 13.33 7.88 6.65
CA ALA A 102 12.29 6.94 7.02
C ALA A 102 12.73 6.00 8.16
N PRO A 103 11.87 5.73 9.16
CA PRO A 103 12.17 4.83 10.28
C PRO A 103 12.11 3.37 9.84
N LEU A 104 13.20 2.83 9.29
CA LEU A 104 13.27 1.45 8.80
C LEU A 104 12.88 0.39 9.85
N PRO A 105 13.20 0.54 11.16
CA PRO A 105 12.74 -0.41 12.17
C PRO A 105 11.22 -0.53 12.26
N THR A 106 10.48 0.57 12.06
CA THR A 106 9.01 0.56 12.02
C THR A 106 8.52 -0.27 10.82
N ILE A 107 9.13 -0.08 9.64
CA ILE A 107 8.80 -0.82 8.43
C ILE A 107 9.07 -2.30 8.60
N THR A 108 10.28 -2.66 9.05
CA THR A 108 10.69 -4.06 9.23
C THR A 108 9.83 -4.78 10.26
N THR A 109 9.49 -4.10 11.37
CA THR A 109 8.59 -4.65 12.40
C THR A 109 7.18 -4.86 11.84
N ALA A 110 6.65 -3.92 11.07
CA ALA A 110 5.34 -4.05 10.43
C ALA A 110 5.30 -5.26 9.47
N LEU A 111 6.29 -5.39 8.60
CA LEU A 111 6.39 -6.51 7.68
C LEU A 111 6.53 -7.85 8.42
N ALA A 112 7.38 -7.92 9.44
CA ALA A 112 7.59 -9.13 10.24
C ALA A 112 6.33 -9.57 11.02
N THR A 113 5.42 -8.64 11.31
CA THR A 113 4.15 -8.91 11.99
C THR A 113 2.97 -9.07 11.03
N GLY A 114 3.21 -9.22 9.73
CA GLY A 114 2.17 -9.45 8.72
C GLY A 114 1.29 -8.23 8.41
N ARG A 115 1.75 -7.03 8.76
CA ARG A 115 1.07 -5.79 8.38
C ARG A 115 1.43 -5.42 6.94
N ALA A 116 0.53 -4.73 6.28
CA ALA A 116 0.77 -4.21 4.94
C ALA A 116 1.39 -2.82 4.99
N VAL A 117 2.52 -2.65 4.32
CA VAL A 117 3.28 -1.40 4.30
C VAL A 117 3.21 -0.77 2.91
N LEU A 118 2.75 0.46 2.85
CA LEU A 118 2.76 1.31 1.66
C LEU A 118 3.82 2.38 1.85
N VAL A 119 4.60 2.67 0.80
CA VAL A 119 5.62 3.71 0.85
C VAL A 119 5.45 4.70 -0.31
N LYS A 120 5.64 5.97 0.00
CA LYS A 120 5.70 7.06 -0.98
C LYS A 120 7.14 7.25 -1.43
N LEU A 121 7.33 7.30 -2.73
CA LEU A 121 8.59 7.44 -3.42
C LEU A 121 8.56 8.66 -4.33
N ASP A 122 9.74 9.10 -4.78
CA ASP A 122 9.85 9.97 -5.95
C ASP A 122 9.91 9.11 -7.22
N TRP A 123 8.95 9.31 -8.11
CA TRP A 123 8.91 8.62 -9.41
C TRP A 123 10.16 8.89 -10.27
N ARG A 124 10.73 10.09 -10.15
CA ARG A 124 11.91 10.55 -10.88
C ARG A 124 12.81 11.36 -9.95
N PRO A 125 13.60 10.69 -9.11
CA PRO A 125 14.44 11.38 -8.13
C PRO A 125 15.44 12.32 -8.81
N GLY A 126 15.72 13.44 -8.13
CA GLY A 126 16.66 14.47 -8.62
C GLY A 126 16.03 15.80 -9.02
N GLY A 127 14.71 15.95 -8.83
CA GLY A 127 13.94 17.18 -9.07
C GLY A 127 12.93 17.47 -7.97
N ALA A 128 11.84 18.15 -8.33
CA ALA A 128 10.70 18.30 -7.43
C ALA A 128 10.03 16.93 -7.23
N LEU A 129 9.60 16.65 -6.00
CA LEU A 129 8.97 15.37 -5.63
C LEU A 129 7.78 15.07 -6.56
N ASN A 130 7.92 14.06 -7.38
CA ASN A 130 6.87 13.46 -8.17
C ASN A 130 6.39 12.19 -7.48
N GLN A 131 5.38 12.33 -6.61
CA GLN A 131 4.98 11.26 -5.70
C GLN A 131 4.45 10.02 -6.43
N HIS A 132 4.93 8.88 -6.00
CA HIS A 132 4.48 7.57 -6.42
C HIS A 132 4.32 6.66 -5.20
N TRP A 133 3.25 5.87 -5.16
CA TRP A 133 2.98 4.96 -4.06
C TRP A 133 3.13 3.52 -4.53
N VAL A 134 3.88 2.76 -3.76
CA VAL A 134 4.10 1.33 -3.98
C VAL A 134 3.84 0.56 -2.67
N ARG A 135 3.64 -0.75 -2.79
CA ARG A 135 3.56 -1.63 -1.62
C ARG A 135 4.93 -2.25 -1.36
N MET A 136 5.48 -2.03 -0.17
CA MET A 136 6.73 -2.67 0.26
C MET A 136 6.44 -4.08 0.80
N THR A 137 7.27 -5.04 0.40
CA THR A 137 7.15 -6.45 0.80
C THR A 137 8.40 -6.95 1.52
N GLN A 138 9.53 -6.31 1.28
CA GLN A 138 10.80 -6.57 1.96
C GLN A 138 11.54 -5.26 2.16
N CYS A 139 12.11 -5.07 3.33
CA CYS A 139 12.86 -3.86 3.71
C CYS A 139 14.25 -4.24 4.25
N ASP A 140 15.25 -3.54 3.74
CA ASP A 140 16.67 -3.65 4.12
C ASP A 140 17.27 -2.22 4.12
N PRO A 141 18.36 -1.93 4.84
CA PRO A 141 19.05 -0.65 4.74
C PRO A 141 19.54 -0.29 3.34
N GLN A 142 19.79 -1.29 2.49
CA GLN A 142 20.21 -1.10 1.10
C GLN A 142 19.00 -1.23 0.16
N PRO A 143 18.70 -0.22 -0.69
CA PRO A 143 17.55 -0.25 -1.59
C PRO A 143 17.55 -1.45 -2.55
N ALA A 144 18.72 -1.91 -2.96
CA ALA A 144 18.88 -3.07 -3.84
C ALA A 144 18.30 -4.36 -3.25
N ASN A 145 18.29 -4.48 -1.91
CA ASN A 145 17.76 -5.63 -1.18
C ASN A 145 16.29 -5.47 -0.76
N CYS A 146 15.69 -4.32 -1.03
CA CYS A 146 14.27 -4.09 -0.77
C CYS A 146 13.42 -4.50 -1.96
N GLN A 147 12.22 -5.03 -1.69
CA GLN A 147 11.29 -5.43 -2.72
C GLN A 147 9.96 -4.69 -2.57
N VAL A 148 9.43 -4.25 -3.70
CA VAL A 148 8.14 -3.57 -3.77
C VAL A 148 7.28 -4.11 -4.91
N MET A 149 5.97 -4.18 -4.67
CA MET A 149 4.99 -4.26 -5.74
C MET A 149 4.72 -2.84 -6.23
N ASP A 150 5.07 -2.58 -7.46
CA ASP A 150 4.88 -1.28 -8.11
C ASP A 150 3.68 -1.34 -9.05
N PRO A 151 2.59 -0.60 -8.77
CA PRO A 151 1.39 -0.59 -9.60
C PRO A 151 1.62 -0.15 -11.04
N TRP A 152 2.65 0.63 -11.31
CA TRP A 152 2.99 1.04 -12.67
C TRP A 152 3.69 -0.07 -13.47
N GLN A 153 4.53 -0.85 -12.78
CA GLN A 153 5.35 -1.90 -13.39
C GLN A 153 4.71 -3.29 -13.30
N ALA A 154 3.71 -3.46 -12.43
CA ALA A 154 3.09 -4.76 -12.22
C ALA A 154 2.49 -5.33 -13.51
N ARG A 155 2.99 -6.48 -13.93
CA ARG A 155 2.50 -7.29 -15.05
C ARG A 155 2.01 -8.66 -14.58
N GLY A 156 1.49 -8.72 -13.35
CA GLY A 156 1.15 -9.93 -12.65
C GLY A 156 1.69 -9.91 -11.22
N GLN A 157 2.45 -10.90 -10.82
CA GLN A 157 3.01 -11.00 -9.46
C GLN A 157 4.48 -10.52 -9.37
N GLU A 158 4.86 -9.59 -10.22
CA GLU A 158 6.24 -9.11 -10.26
C GLU A 158 6.54 -8.16 -9.08
N LEU A 159 7.61 -8.46 -8.37
CA LEU A 159 8.25 -7.56 -7.42
C LEU A 159 9.48 -6.95 -8.09
N ILE A 160 9.75 -5.69 -7.80
CA ILE A 160 10.94 -5.00 -8.28
C ILE A 160 11.76 -4.49 -7.11
N SER A 161 13.07 -4.27 -7.36
CA SER A 161 13.95 -3.65 -6.37
C SER A 161 13.61 -2.16 -6.18
N LEU A 162 13.65 -1.70 -4.93
CA LEU A 162 13.49 -0.30 -4.56
C LEU A 162 14.63 0.57 -5.13
N GLU A 163 15.76 -0.01 -5.46
CA GLU A 163 16.92 0.67 -6.07
C GLU A 163 16.55 1.48 -7.32
N ARG A 164 15.51 1.04 -8.04
CA ARG A 164 14.97 1.77 -9.20
C ARG A 164 14.66 3.25 -8.89
N TYR A 165 14.35 3.57 -7.65
CA TYR A 165 13.94 4.90 -7.18
C TYR A 165 15.01 5.59 -6.35
N ALA A 166 16.22 5.04 -6.28
CA ALA A 166 17.33 5.60 -5.52
C ALA A 166 18.26 6.43 -6.40
N LEU A 167 18.77 7.54 -5.87
CA LEU A 167 19.97 8.18 -6.43
C LEU A 167 21.22 7.44 -5.95
N PRO A 168 22.33 7.53 -6.69
CA PRO A 168 23.61 6.95 -6.28
C PRO A 168 23.98 7.35 -4.85
N GLY A 169 24.27 6.36 -4.00
CA GLY A 169 24.64 6.58 -2.59
C GLY A 169 23.46 6.71 -1.61
N TRP A 170 22.21 6.68 -2.08
CA TRP A 170 21.06 6.68 -1.19
C TRP A 170 20.87 5.33 -0.54
N GLY A 171 20.65 5.35 0.79
CA GLY A 171 20.09 4.21 1.52
C GLY A 171 18.57 4.21 1.45
N THR A 172 17.94 3.09 1.82
CA THR A 172 16.48 2.92 1.79
C THR A 172 15.72 4.01 2.52
N ALA A 173 16.23 4.46 3.68
CA ALA A 173 15.60 5.53 4.45
C ALA A 173 15.49 6.87 3.72
N GLN A 174 16.34 7.11 2.72
CA GLN A 174 16.35 8.33 1.92
C GLN A 174 15.45 8.23 0.69
N VAL A 175 15.16 7.02 0.23
CA VAL A 175 14.27 6.77 -0.92
C VAL A 175 12.80 6.95 -0.53
N ILE A 176 12.46 6.77 0.75
CA ILE A 176 11.08 6.75 1.24
C ILE A 176 10.69 8.13 1.77
N PHE A 177 9.66 8.75 1.17
CA PHE A 177 9.14 10.07 1.52
C PHE A 177 7.84 10.03 2.35
N GLY A 178 7.27 8.85 2.55
CA GLY A 178 6.09 8.66 3.39
C GLY A 178 5.76 7.19 3.55
N ILE A 179 5.05 6.87 4.62
CA ILE A 179 4.68 5.49 4.98
C ILE A 179 3.23 5.49 5.42
N ALA A 180 2.48 4.47 5.01
CA ALA A 180 1.20 4.12 5.60
C ALA A 180 1.19 2.62 5.89
N ILE A 181 0.68 2.22 7.06
CA ILE A 181 0.67 0.83 7.50
C ILE A 181 -0.74 0.44 7.86
N TYR A 182 -1.21 -0.65 7.26
CA TYR A 182 -2.49 -1.27 7.59
C TYR A 182 -2.28 -2.64 8.22
N ALA A 183 -3.13 -2.96 9.17
CA ALA A 183 -3.23 -4.27 9.80
C ALA A 183 -4.63 -4.84 9.60
N ARG A 184 -4.79 -6.15 9.75
CA ARG A 184 -6.12 -6.75 9.90
C ARG A 184 -6.74 -6.23 11.20
N ALA A 185 -7.99 -5.74 11.14
CA ALA A 185 -8.68 -5.31 12.35
C ALA A 185 -8.85 -6.49 13.32
N THR A 186 -8.53 -6.26 14.59
CA THR A 186 -8.65 -7.28 15.65
C THR A 186 -10.10 -7.52 16.11
N ARG A 187 -11.02 -6.62 15.68
CA ARG A 187 -12.45 -6.71 15.97
C ARG A 187 -13.22 -6.83 14.66
N ALA A 188 -14.20 -7.75 14.61
CA ALA A 188 -15.17 -7.78 13.52
C ALA A 188 -15.83 -6.40 13.39
N PRO A 189 -16.12 -5.91 12.16
CA PRO A 189 -16.86 -4.68 11.99
C PRO A 189 -18.14 -4.79 12.80
N VAL A 190 -18.40 -3.79 13.64
CA VAL A 190 -19.68 -3.70 14.37
C VAL A 190 -20.75 -3.58 13.29
N SER A 191 -21.45 -4.68 13.00
CA SER A 191 -22.61 -4.67 12.12
C SER A 191 -23.54 -3.61 12.67
N GLY A 192 -23.75 -2.52 11.92
CA GLY A 192 -24.53 -1.38 12.33
C GLY A 192 -25.92 -1.81 12.83
N GLY A 193 -26.10 -1.84 14.14
CA GLY A 193 -27.40 -1.93 14.76
C GLY A 193 -28.20 -0.74 14.27
N LYS A 194 -29.31 -0.99 13.57
CA LYS A 194 -30.31 0.04 13.29
C LYS A 194 -30.64 0.72 14.62
N PRO A 195 -30.68 2.06 14.69
CA PRO A 195 -31.19 2.72 15.88
C PRO A 195 -32.62 2.26 16.11
N GLN A 196 -32.87 1.63 17.26
CA GLN A 196 -34.19 1.30 17.72
C GLN A 196 -34.86 2.63 18.05
N ILE A 197 -35.85 3.00 17.24
CA ILE A 197 -36.68 4.18 17.50
C ILE A 197 -37.70 3.70 18.53
N ASP A 198 -37.48 3.99 19.81
CA ASP A 198 -38.50 3.90 20.83
C ASP A 198 -39.56 4.95 20.50
N ARG A 199 -40.77 4.48 20.22
CA ARG A 199 -41.97 5.30 20.09
C ARG A 199 -42.69 5.22 21.45
N ASP A 200 -42.59 6.29 22.17
CA ASP A 200 -43.60 6.71 23.14
C ASP A 200 -44.34 7.93 22.62
#